data_8c0d4303515cc1a7c9b09309b0dd271f
#
_entry.id   8c0d4303515cc1a7c9b09309b0dd271f
#
_cell.length_a   1.000
_cell.length_b   1.000
_cell.length_c   1.000
_cell.angle_alpha   90.00
_cell.angle_beta   90.00
_cell.angle_gamma   90.00
#
_symmetry.space_group_name_H-M   'P 1'
#
loop_
_entity.id
_entity.type
_entity.pdbx_description
1 polymer ?
#
loop_
_entity_poly.entity_id
_entity_poly.type
_entity_poly.pdbx_seq_one_letter_code
_entity_poly.pdbx_strand_id
1 'polypeptide(L)'
;ERFKKTAKKVFFLPIQILAFAMNIKENIKILTIKKPLKLDCGQIINDYPLAYETYGSLNENKDNAILVCHALTGDQFVTGLNPITKKDGWWSYAVGPNKSIDTNKYFVICANVIGGCMGSFGPSHINQKTKKIYGTDFPVITINDIVNAQVNLLDHFGIEKLFSVVGGSMGGM
;
A
#
# COMPACT_ATOMS: atom_id res chain seq x y z
N GLU A 1 38.13 -16.40 14.80
CA GLU A 1 38.17 -15.13 15.59
C GLU A 1 37.57 -13.94 14.82
N ARG A 2 37.68 -13.87 13.49
CA ARG A 2 37.10 -12.78 12.67
C ARG A 2 35.56 -12.74 12.65
N PHE A 3 34.86 -13.84 12.83
CA PHE A 3 33.39 -13.90 12.81
C PHE A 3 32.70 -13.44 14.13
N LYS A 4 33.42 -13.46 15.25
CA LYS A 4 32.87 -13.03 16.55
C LYS A 4 32.75 -11.50 16.70
N LYS A 5 33.48 -10.70 15.91
CA LYS A 5 33.40 -9.22 15.95
C LYS A 5 32.25 -8.63 15.15
N THR A 6 31.68 -9.38 14.20
CA THR A 6 30.60 -8.89 13.35
C THR A 6 29.21 -9.08 14.00
N ALA A 7 29.07 -10.01 14.92
CA ALA A 7 27.79 -10.31 15.58
C ALA A 7 27.33 -9.21 16.58
N LYS A 8 28.25 -8.40 17.10
CA LYS A 8 27.89 -7.31 18.03
C LYS A 8 27.23 -6.09 17.36
N LYS A 9 27.37 -5.93 16.02
CA LYS A 9 26.73 -4.81 15.27
C LYS A 9 25.31 -5.13 14.78
N VAL A 10 24.91 -6.38 14.77
CA VAL A 10 23.58 -6.81 14.28
C VAL A 10 22.48 -6.61 15.32
N PHE A 11 22.81 -6.44 16.60
CA PHE A 11 21.83 -6.33 17.69
C PHE A 11 21.12 -4.96 17.79
N PHE A 12 21.60 -3.91 17.09
CA PHE A 12 20.96 -2.58 17.08
C PHE A 12 20.00 -2.34 15.90
N LEU A 13 19.97 -3.26 14.91
CA LEU A 13 19.07 -3.15 13.76
C LEU A 13 17.57 -3.28 14.12
N PRO A 14 17.16 -4.13 15.08
CA PRO A 14 15.73 -4.30 15.40
C PRO A 14 15.04 -3.04 15.93
N ILE A 15 15.74 -2.20 16.69
CA ILE A 15 15.13 -1.02 17.32
C ILE A 15 14.90 0.09 16.28
N GLN A 16 15.82 0.28 15.35
CA GLN A 16 15.65 1.26 14.27
C GLN A 16 14.57 0.84 13.27
N ILE A 17 14.49 -0.45 12.97
CA ILE A 17 13.42 -1.00 12.12
C ILE A 17 12.07 -0.89 12.84
N LEU A 18 12.01 -1.15 14.13
CA LEU A 18 10.79 -1.03 14.93
C LEU A 18 10.36 0.45 15.04
N ALA A 19 11.28 1.37 15.29
CA ALA A 19 11.03 2.81 15.31
C ALA A 19 10.58 3.33 13.94
N PHE A 20 11.19 2.86 12.86
CA PHE A 20 10.77 3.17 11.49
C PHE A 20 9.37 2.63 11.19
N ALA A 21 9.07 1.39 11.57
CA ALA A 21 7.75 0.79 11.41
C ALA A 21 6.67 1.47 12.27
N MET A 22 7.00 1.95 13.46
CA MET A 22 6.09 2.72 14.31
C MET A 22 5.82 4.12 13.72
N ASN A 23 6.85 4.80 13.22
CA ASN A 23 6.74 6.11 12.58
C ASN A 23 5.92 6.08 11.28
N ILE A 24 5.95 4.97 10.55
CA ILE A 24 5.12 4.75 9.37
C ILE A 24 3.63 4.76 9.77
N LYS A 25 3.24 4.03 10.82
CA LYS A 25 1.83 3.85 11.20
C LYS A 25 1.14 5.15 11.61
N GLU A 26 1.86 6.11 12.17
CA GLU A 26 1.29 7.38 12.63
C GLU A 26 1.01 8.37 11.50
N ASN A 27 1.61 8.16 10.31
CA ASN A 27 1.59 9.13 9.22
C ASN A 27 0.89 8.64 7.95
N ILE A 28 0.23 7.48 7.99
CA ILE A 28 -0.42 6.89 6.81
C ILE A 28 -1.85 6.46 7.10
N LYS A 29 -2.71 6.57 6.11
CA LYS A 29 -4.07 6.02 6.17
C LYS A 29 -4.01 4.50 6.01
N ILE A 30 -4.53 3.77 6.98
CA ILE A 30 -4.64 2.30 6.93
C ILE A 30 -6.08 1.91 7.17
N LEU A 31 -6.64 1.14 6.24
CA LEU A 31 -7.92 0.49 6.40
C LEU A 31 -7.71 -1.00 6.72
N THR A 32 -8.34 -1.49 7.78
CA THR A 32 -8.41 -2.94 7.99
C THR A 32 -9.57 -3.51 7.18
N ILE A 33 -9.26 -4.24 6.12
CA ILE A 33 -10.24 -4.90 5.28
C ILE A 33 -10.76 -6.14 6.02
N LYS A 34 -12.07 -6.18 6.24
CA LYS A 34 -12.76 -7.29 6.93
C LYS A 34 -13.18 -8.41 5.98
N LYS A 35 -13.35 -8.10 4.70
CA LYS A 35 -13.69 -9.08 3.67
C LYS A 35 -12.51 -10.02 3.44
N PRO A 36 -12.70 -11.36 3.56
CA PRO A 36 -11.62 -12.31 3.31
C PRO A 36 -11.08 -12.19 1.90
N LEU A 37 -9.76 -12.30 1.75
CA LEU A 37 -9.08 -12.36 0.46
C LEU A 37 -8.53 -13.76 0.25
N LYS A 38 -9.06 -14.47 -0.75
CA LYS A 38 -8.53 -15.75 -1.19
C LYS A 38 -7.42 -15.48 -2.21
N LEU A 39 -6.21 -15.88 -1.86
CA LEU A 39 -5.03 -15.75 -2.72
C LEU A 39 -4.98 -16.85 -3.77
N ASP A 40 -4.33 -16.57 -4.89
CA ASP A 40 -4.11 -17.55 -5.97
C ASP A 40 -3.32 -18.78 -5.49
N CYS A 41 -2.46 -18.64 -4.49
CA CYS A 41 -1.77 -19.75 -3.83
C CYS A 41 -2.67 -20.62 -2.95
N GLY A 42 -3.98 -20.33 -2.86
CA GLY A 42 -4.97 -21.05 -2.09
C GLY A 42 -5.11 -20.65 -0.62
N GLN A 43 -4.24 -19.79 -0.11
CA GLN A 43 -4.37 -19.27 1.26
C GLN A 43 -5.49 -18.22 1.34
N ILE A 44 -6.08 -18.08 2.53
CA ILE A 44 -7.08 -17.04 2.82
C ILE A 44 -6.49 -16.14 3.89
N ILE A 45 -6.48 -14.84 3.63
CA ILE A 45 -6.14 -13.83 4.61
C ILE A 45 -7.39 -13.07 5.05
N ASN A 46 -7.51 -12.89 6.35
CA ASN A 46 -8.63 -12.19 6.99
C ASN A 46 -8.08 -10.97 7.73
N ASP A 47 -8.92 -9.95 7.90
CA ASP A 47 -8.59 -8.77 8.71
C ASP A 47 -7.20 -8.20 8.39
N TYR A 48 -6.95 -7.93 7.11
CA TYR A 48 -5.65 -7.46 6.67
C TYR A 48 -5.61 -5.94 6.50
N PRO A 49 -4.50 -5.28 6.88
CA PRO A 49 -4.32 -3.86 6.67
C PRO A 49 -4.03 -3.56 5.19
N LEU A 50 -4.66 -2.52 4.67
CA LEU A 50 -4.37 -1.95 3.38
C LEU A 50 -4.10 -0.44 3.55
N ALA A 51 -2.87 -0.03 3.31
CA ALA A 51 -2.48 1.37 3.31
C ALA A 51 -2.90 2.02 2.00
N TYR A 52 -3.35 3.26 2.06
CA TYR A 52 -3.79 3.99 0.87
C TYR A 52 -3.66 5.50 1.06
N GLU A 53 -3.77 6.24 -0.02
CA GLU A 53 -3.93 7.69 0.00
C GLU A 53 -4.97 8.12 -1.02
N THR A 54 -5.58 9.28 -0.76
CA THR A 54 -6.64 9.84 -1.61
C THR A 54 -6.40 11.31 -1.84
N TYR A 55 -6.78 11.79 -3.03
CA TYR A 55 -6.66 13.19 -3.43
C TYR A 55 -7.92 13.64 -4.15
N GLY A 56 -8.34 14.88 -3.92
CA GLY A 56 -9.61 15.39 -4.43
C GLY A 56 -10.82 14.87 -3.63
N SER A 57 -12.00 15.01 -4.17
CA SER A 57 -13.26 14.65 -3.53
C SER A 57 -14.07 13.68 -4.38
N LEU A 58 -14.56 12.61 -3.77
CA LEU A 58 -15.51 11.69 -4.40
C LEU A 58 -16.86 12.41 -4.51
N ASN A 59 -17.44 12.43 -5.70
CA ASN A 59 -18.74 13.05 -5.94
C ASN A 59 -19.89 12.15 -5.42
N GLU A 60 -21.10 12.70 -5.37
CA GLU A 60 -22.27 11.99 -4.86
C GLU A 60 -22.61 10.74 -5.66
N ASN A 61 -22.40 10.77 -6.99
CA ASN A 61 -22.62 9.62 -7.88
C ASN A 61 -21.51 8.59 -7.83
N LYS A 62 -20.37 8.92 -7.18
CA LYS A 62 -19.17 8.05 -7.06
C LYS A 62 -18.61 7.57 -8.40
N ASP A 63 -18.76 8.38 -9.44
CA ASP A 63 -18.37 8.05 -10.83
C ASP A 63 -17.11 8.81 -11.32
N ASN A 64 -16.52 9.67 -10.45
CA ASN A 64 -15.32 10.43 -10.74
C ASN A 64 -14.02 9.85 -10.17
N ALA A 65 -14.03 8.57 -9.77
CA ALA A 65 -12.88 7.95 -9.12
C ALA A 65 -11.85 7.44 -10.15
N ILE A 66 -10.58 7.79 -9.95
CA ILE A 66 -9.42 7.27 -10.68
C ILE A 66 -8.56 6.44 -9.73
N LEU A 67 -8.38 5.16 -10.06
CA LEU A 67 -7.44 4.28 -9.35
C LEU A 67 -6.06 4.43 -9.97
N VAL A 68 -5.08 4.82 -9.16
CA VAL A 68 -3.67 4.85 -9.56
C VAL A 68 -2.97 3.63 -8.99
N CYS A 69 -2.35 2.83 -9.86
CA CYS A 69 -1.60 1.64 -9.51
C CYS A 69 -0.10 1.94 -9.59
N HIS A 70 0.59 1.88 -8.45
CA HIS A 70 2.00 2.22 -8.39
C HIS A 70 2.92 1.10 -8.92
N ALA A 71 4.12 1.46 -9.37
CA ALA A 71 5.17 0.53 -9.76
C ALA A 71 5.73 -0.24 -8.56
N LEU A 72 6.50 -1.31 -8.79
CA LEU A 72 7.07 -2.17 -7.73
C LEU A 72 7.77 -1.38 -6.62
N THR A 73 8.51 -0.34 -6.97
CA THR A 73 9.27 0.51 -6.03
C THR A 73 8.50 1.76 -5.58
N GLY A 74 7.24 1.90 -6.01
CA GLY A 74 6.37 3.00 -5.62
C GLY A 74 5.63 2.74 -4.31
N ASP A 75 4.81 3.69 -3.93
CA ASP A 75 3.94 3.65 -2.77
C ASP A 75 2.62 4.40 -3.05
N GLN A 76 1.77 4.52 -2.04
CA GLN A 76 0.48 5.21 -2.13
C GLN A 76 0.60 6.74 -2.26
N PHE A 77 1.77 7.33 -2.02
CA PHE A 77 1.94 8.79 -2.05
C PHE A 77 2.23 9.30 -3.46
N VAL A 78 1.17 9.42 -4.25
CA VAL A 78 1.24 9.80 -5.67
C VAL A 78 1.62 11.26 -5.86
N THR A 79 1.07 12.16 -5.02
CA THR A 79 1.30 13.60 -5.09
C THR A 79 1.31 14.23 -3.69
N GLY A 80 1.75 15.49 -3.60
CA GLY A 80 1.96 16.15 -2.31
C GLY A 80 3.21 15.63 -1.59
N LEU A 81 3.40 16.06 -0.35
CA LEU A 81 4.56 15.67 0.46
C LEU A 81 4.36 14.26 1.02
N ASN A 82 5.25 13.32 0.67
CA ASN A 82 5.30 12.02 1.29
C ASN A 82 5.72 12.18 2.77
N PRO A 83 4.86 11.81 3.74
CA PRO A 83 5.12 12.08 5.16
C PRO A 83 6.29 11.29 5.73
N ILE A 84 6.73 10.24 5.04
CA ILE A 84 7.82 9.36 5.46
C ILE A 84 9.15 9.80 4.86
N THR A 85 9.21 9.95 3.54
CA THR A 85 10.45 10.29 2.82
C THR A 85 10.74 11.79 2.82
N LYS A 86 9.73 12.62 3.14
CA LYS A 86 9.78 14.10 3.08
C LYS A 86 10.09 14.63 1.67
N LYS A 87 9.80 13.83 0.64
CA LYS A 87 9.94 14.19 -0.77
C LYS A 87 8.55 14.33 -1.39
N ASP A 88 8.48 14.99 -2.55
CA ASP A 88 7.24 15.04 -3.32
C ASP A 88 6.81 13.63 -3.77
N GLY A 89 5.50 13.44 -3.85
CA GLY A 89 4.92 12.22 -4.38
C GLY A 89 5.43 11.93 -5.80
N TRP A 90 5.60 10.65 -6.11
CA TRP A 90 6.31 10.20 -7.31
C TRP A 90 5.64 10.61 -8.64
N TRP A 91 4.39 11.04 -8.62
CA TRP A 91 3.66 11.54 -9.80
C TRP A 91 3.14 12.98 -9.62
N SER A 92 3.75 13.74 -8.73
CA SER A 92 3.33 15.12 -8.44
C SER A 92 3.28 16.03 -9.67
N TYR A 93 4.02 15.71 -10.73
CA TYR A 93 3.94 16.48 -11.97
C TYR A 93 2.65 16.23 -12.78
N ALA A 94 2.03 15.06 -12.63
CA ALA A 94 0.84 14.66 -13.40
C ALA A 94 -0.46 14.72 -12.59
N VAL A 95 -0.41 14.53 -11.27
CA VAL A 95 -1.56 14.48 -10.37
C VAL A 95 -1.59 15.71 -9.47
N GLY A 96 -2.72 16.39 -9.41
CA GLY A 96 -2.93 17.57 -8.57
C GLY A 96 -3.89 18.57 -9.18
N PRO A 97 -4.17 19.69 -8.51
CA PRO A 97 -5.04 20.72 -9.02
C PRO A 97 -4.54 21.27 -10.36
N ASN A 98 -5.41 21.32 -11.38
CA ASN A 98 -5.13 21.79 -12.73
C ASN A 98 -4.01 21.04 -13.46
N LYS A 99 -3.73 19.78 -13.06
CA LYS A 99 -2.79 18.90 -13.75
C LYS A 99 -3.51 17.91 -14.67
N SER A 100 -2.75 17.03 -15.35
CA SER A 100 -3.32 16.05 -16.28
C SER A 100 -4.38 15.16 -15.61
N ILE A 101 -4.15 14.75 -14.37
CA ILE A 101 -5.14 14.13 -13.49
C ILE A 101 -5.52 15.20 -12.46
N ASP A 102 -6.55 15.97 -12.81
CA ASP A 102 -6.98 17.15 -12.05
C ASP A 102 -7.79 16.76 -10.81
N THR A 103 -7.20 16.94 -9.65
CA THR A 103 -7.84 16.62 -8.37
C THR A 103 -8.97 17.59 -7.95
N ASN A 104 -9.19 18.68 -8.71
CA ASN A 104 -10.40 19.49 -8.57
C ASN A 104 -11.63 18.79 -9.16
N LYS A 105 -11.43 17.84 -10.08
CA LYS A 105 -12.50 17.12 -10.81
C LYS A 105 -12.61 15.68 -10.40
N TYR A 106 -11.49 15.03 -10.13
CA TYR A 106 -11.39 13.61 -9.92
C TYR A 106 -10.99 13.28 -8.47
N PHE A 107 -11.61 12.22 -7.97
CA PHE A 107 -11.16 11.56 -6.74
C PHE A 107 -10.10 10.52 -7.12
N VAL A 108 -8.85 10.80 -6.79
CA VAL A 108 -7.73 9.91 -7.06
C VAL A 108 -7.47 9.05 -5.83
N ILE A 109 -7.38 7.74 -6.01
CA ILE A 109 -7.08 6.77 -4.95
C ILE A 109 -5.89 5.91 -5.37
N CYS A 110 -4.94 5.71 -4.45
CA CYS A 110 -3.81 4.80 -4.63
C CYS A 110 -3.64 3.96 -3.38
N ALA A 111 -3.71 2.64 -3.53
CA ALA A 111 -3.39 1.70 -2.47
C ALA A 111 -1.93 1.27 -2.54
N ASN A 112 -1.27 1.11 -1.39
CA ASN A 112 -0.03 0.35 -1.33
C ASN A 112 -0.34 -1.14 -1.51
N VAL A 113 0.35 -1.80 -2.42
CA VAL A 113 0.09 -3.21 -2.74
C VAL A 113 0.31 -4.12 -1.52
N ILE A 114 -0.50 -5.18 -1.41
CA ILE A 114 -0.23 -6.26 -0.45
C ILE A 114 1.09 -6.96 -0.83
N GLY A 115 1.85 -7.41 0.16
CA GLY A 115 3.24 -7.86 -0.04
C GLY A 115 4.26 -6.72 0.00
N GLY A 116 3.80 -5.45 -0.03
CA GLY A 116 4.64 -4.26 0.08
C GLY A 116 5.10 -3.95 1.50
N CYS A 117 5.85 -2.84 1.64
CA CYS A 117 6.46 -2.43 2.91
C CYS A 117 5.94 -1.08 3.46
N MET A 118 4.99 -0.43 2.77
CA MET A 118 4.51 0.91 3.13
C MET A 118 3.13 0.87 3.82
N GLY A 119 2.90 -0.15 4.67
CA GLY A 119 1.77 -0.23 5.60
C GLY A 119 0.70 -1.23 5.24
N SER A 120 0.61 -1.71 4.00
CA SER A 120 -0.25 -2.82 3.61
C SER A 120 0.25 -4.16 4.16
N PHE A 121 -0.62 -5.16 4.21
CA PHE A 121 -0.28 -6.51 4.64
C PHE A 121 0.92 -7.04 3.86
N GLY A 122 1.98 -7.40 4.58
CA GLY A 122 3.25 -7.79 3.98
C GLY A 122 4.12 -8.63 4.94
N PRO A 123 5.32 -9.03 4.51
CA PRO A 123 6.20 -9.92 5.26
C PRO A 123 6.57 -9.48 6.68
N SER A 124 6.49 -8.19 6.98
CA SER A 124 6.77 -7.63 8.32
C SER A 124 5.64 -7.83 9.32
N HIS A 125 4.47 -8.31 8.89
CA HIS A 125 3.33 -8.54 9.77
C HIS A 125 3.48 -9.83 10.57
N ILE A 126 2.76 -9.89 11.71
CA ILE A 126 2.75 -11.06 12.58
C ILE A 126 1.78 -12.09 12.00
N ASN A 127 2.27 -13.29 11.80
CA ASN A 127 1.45 -14.46 11.50
C ASN A 127 0.65 -14.85 12.74
N GLN A 128 -0.67 -14.76 12.68
CA GLN A 128 -1.54 -15.00 13.82
C GLN A 128 -1.50 -16.46 14.33
N LYS A 129 -1.11 -17.41 13.47
CA LYS A 129 -0.98 -18.82 13.84
C LYS A 129 0.32 -19.09 14.61
N THR A 130 1.45 -18.56 14.13
CA THR A 130 2.76 -18.82 14.71
C THR A 130 3.19 -17.80 15.76
N LYS A 131 2.49 -16.65 15.83
CA LYS A 131 2.83 -15.46 16.64
C LYS A 131 4.22 -14.87 16.34
N LYS A 132 4.78 -15.19 15.19
CA LYS A 132 6.06 -14.67 14.68
C LYS A 132 5.82 -13.80 13.44
N ILE A 133 6.80 -12.97 13.09
CA ILE A 133 6.80 -12.24 11.81
C ILE A 133 6.80 -13.26 10.68
N TYR A 134 6.03 -12.98 9.62
CA TYR A 134 5.99 -13.85 8.45
C TYR A 134 7.37 -14.05 7.82
N GLY A 135 8.11 -12.97 7.57
CA GLY A 135 9.40 -13.05 6.90
C GLY A 135 9.30 -13.81 5.57
N THR A 136 10.11 -14.85 5.42
CA THR A 136 10.14 -15.74 4.24
C THR A 136 8.93 -16.68 4.14
N ASP A 137 8.16 -16.85 5.21
CA ASP A 137 6.93 -17.66 5.21
C ASP A 137 5.70 -16.88 4.71
N PHE A 138 5.90 -15.63 4.27
CA PHE A 138 4.83 -14.81 3.70
C PHE A 138 4.32 -15.47 2.41
N PRO A 139 2.99 -15.53 2.20
CA PRO A 139 2.42 -16.18 1.01
C PRO A 139 2.89 -15.50 -0.28
N VAL A 140 2.98 -16.27 -1.34
CA VAL A 140 3.19 -15.74 -2.69
C VAL A 140 1.98 -14.89 -3.06
N ILE A 141 2.24 -13.67 -3.49
CA ILE A 141 1.23 -12.71 -3.93
C ILE A 141 1.34 -12.52 -5.44
N THR A 142 0.23 -12.64 -6.13
CA THR A 142 0.12 -12.40 -7.57
C THR A 142 -0.45 -11.02 -7.86
N ILE A 143 -0.39 -10.60 -9.12
CA ILE A 143 -1.05 -9.34 -9.58
C ILE A 143 -2.57 -9.44 -9.34
N ASN A 144 -3.17 -10.61 -9.59
CA ASN A 144 -4.59 -10.83 -9.33
C ASN A 144 -4.95 -10.64 -7.85
N ASP A 145 -4.11 -11.11 -6.92
CA ASP A 145 -4.30 -10.89 -5.49
C ASP A 145 -4.24 -9.40 -5.13
N ILE A 146 -3.30 -8.65 -5.74
CA ILE A 146 -3.17 -7.20 -5.55
C ILE A 146 -4.44 -6.49 -6.04
N VAL A 147 -4.92 -6.83 -7.23
CA VAL A 147 -6.15 -6.26 -7.80
C VAL A 147 -7.36 -6.55 -6.91
N ASN A 148 -7.52 -7.78 -6.45
CA ASN A 148 -8.63 -8.15 -5.56
C ASN A 148 -8.59 -7.40 -4.21
N ALA A 149 -7.41 -7.15 -3.67
CA ALA A 149 -7.26 -6.31 -2.48
C ALA A 149 -7.67 -4.85 -2.74
N GLN A 150 -7.32 -4.30 -3.91
CA GLN A 150 -7.73 -2.95 -4.32
C GLN A 150 -9.24 -2.86 -4.56
N VAL A 151 -9.87 -3.89 -5.15
CA VAL A 151 -11.33 -3.97 -5.28
C VAL A 151 -12.01 -3.89 -3.91
N ASN A 152 -11.49 -4.61 -2.91
CA ASN A 152 -12.03 -4.52 -1.55
C ASN A 152 -11.90 -3.11 -0.94
N LEU A 153 -10.88 -2.34 -1.31
CA LEU A 153 -10.78 -0.92 -0.94
C LEU A 153 -11.83 -0.06 -1.65
N LEU A 154 -12.05 -0.28 -2.94
CA LEU A 154 -13.08 0.43 -3.71
C LEU A 154 -14.48 0.13 -3.15
N ASP A 155 -14.77 -1.12 -2.80
CA ASP A 155 -16.01 -1.54 -2.11
C ASP A 155 -16.24 -0.74 -0.81
N HIS A 156 -15.17 -0.51 -0.03
CA HIS A 156 -15.25 0.29 1.20
C HIS A 156 -15.71 1.74 0.93
N PHE A 157 -15.27 2.33 -0.17
CA PHE A 157 -15.72 3.66 -0.61
C PHE A 157 -17.09 3.64 -1.29
N GLY A 158 -17.62 2.46 -1.58
CA GLY A 158 -18.86 2.26 -2.35
C GLY A 158 -18.70 2.70 -3.81
N ILE A 159 -17.51 2.52 -4.37
CA ILE A 159 -17.19 2.82 -5.78
C ILE A 159 -17.43 1.55 -6.58
N GLU A 160 -18.54 1.52 -7.31
CA GLU A 160 -18.89 0.38 -8.19
C GLU A 160 -18.24 0.49 -9.57
N LYS A 161 -17.99 1.72 -10.03
CA LYS A 161 -17.41 1.99 -11.34
C LYS A 161 -16.34 3.06 -11.24
N LEU A 162 -15.14 2.74 -11.72
CA LEU A 162 -14.07 3.71 -11.85
C LEU A 162 -14.25 4.57 -13.12
N PHE A 163 -13.91 5.86 -13.02
CA PHE A 163 -13.74 6.71 -14.19
C PHE A 163 -12.57 6.20 -15.06
N SER A 164 -11.46 5.87 -14.40
CA SER A 164 -10.27 5.33 -15.06
C SER A 164 -9.39 4.55 -14.09
N VAL A 165 -8.54 3.67 -14.65
CA VAL A 165 -7.41 3.05 -13.97
C VAL A 165 -6.14 3.47 -14.68
N VAL A 166 -5.14 3.91 -13.94
CA VAL A 166 -3.88 4.39 -14.51
C VAL A 166 -2.72 3.77 -13.73
N GLY A 167 -1.76 3.20 -14.45
CA GLY A 167 -0.58 2.61 -13.84
C GLY A 167 0.55 2.45 -14.83
N GLY A 168 1.76 2.28 -14.31
CA GLY A 168 2.96 2.02 -15.11
C GLY A 168 3.77 0.88 -14.52
N SER A 169 4.54 0.17 -15.36
CA SER A 169 5.34 -0.99 -14.93
C SER A 169 4.43 -2.07 -14.30
N MET A 170 4.75 -2.56 -13.12
CA MET A 170 3.89 -3.49 -12.38
C MET A 170 2.44 -2.98 -12.24
N GLY A 171 2.25 -1.68 -12.03
CA GLY A 171 0.91 -1.09 -11.94
C GLY A 171 0.14 -1.06 -13.28
N GLY A 172 0.77 -1.38 -14.39
CA GLY A 172 0.16 -1.50 -15.72
C GLY A 172 -0.10 -2.95 -16.16
N MET A 173 0.20 -3.91 -15.31
CA MET A 173 -0.02 -5.35 -15.57
C MET A 173 -1.45 -5.75 -15.27
#